data_1d8543638665551b382278194b4f87f4
#
_entry.id   1d8543638665551b382278194b4f87f4
#
_cell.length_a   1.000
_cell.length_b   1.000
_cell.length_c   1.000
_cell.angle_alpha   90.00
_cell.angle_beta   90.00
_cell.angle_gamma   90.00
#
_symmetry.space_group_name_H-M   'P 1'
#
loop_
_entity.id
_entity.type
_entity.pdbx_description
1 polymer ?
#
loop_
_entity_poly.entity_id
_entity_poly.type
_entity_poly.pdbx_seq_one_letter_code
_entity_poly.pdbx_strand_id
1 'polypeptide(L)'
;MQRWASRTVVAVLGVLLGFSVAAPVLAQISDDLGVIGQLQYNDASGNKVFVAGVDLSIDDVGGATTDAEGNFRIPVPSPGEYTININVDTLPAGVALRDPDRPSLQVKVSENADQRIIFPLVSADAVAASGSASGAESNWSVRRVSQLTLEGLKLGLYLAMAAIGLSLIFGTTGLVNFAHAELISWGTLMAYFFNIYGLVGFLGFMSGWPAPFGGGVEFILATVFATVMGGALGYVLNRLVFRTARNSGVSLLAQMVMTIGLSILLRYVFLYIFGGRYRSYGEYASQRANKFWVLELTTRDSIAMAVSVLILVAVGIGLTRTRAGRAMRAVSDNKDLAESSGIDVEKVITQVWVFGGALAALAGTFFGFDQVKWDLGTRILLLIFAAVTLGGLGTAFGALVGALLVGVVINLSTLVIDSELKNMTALIVLIFALLLRPQGLLGKKQRIG
;
A
#
# COMPACT_ATOMS: atom_id res chain seq x y z
N MET A 1 16.49 34.75 -5.40
CA MET A 1 15.27 34.04 -5.02
C MET A 1 14.23 33.91 -6.14
N GLN A 2 13.81 34.99 -6.80
CA GLN A 2 12.75 34.95 -7.85
C GLN A 2 13.06 34.04 -9.05
N ARG A 3 14.30 34.04 -9.56
CA ARG A 3 14.70 33.16 -10.71
C ARG A 3 14.76 31.68 -10.36
N TRP A 4 14.86 31.32 -9.08
CA TRP A 4 14.86 29.93 -8.61
C TRP A 4 13.42 29.40 -8.53
N ALA A 5 12.51 30.15 -7.92
CA ALA A 5 11.10 29.75 -7.81
C ALA A 5 10.47 29.50 -9.18
N SER A 6 10.78 30.34 -10.18
CA SER A 6 10.25 30.16 -11.55
C SER A 6 10.78 28.90 -12.25
N ARG A 7 12.05 28.54 -12.10
CA ARG A 7 12.63 27.36 -12.72
C ARG A 7 12.15 26.04 -12.10
N THR A 8 11.97 26.04 -10.79
CA THR A 8 11.44 24.87 -10.06
C THR A 8 9.97 24.65 -10.38
N VAL A 9 9.18 25.72 -10.40
CA VAL A 9 7.76 25.67 -10.79
C VAL A 9 7.60 25.22 -12.24
N VAL A 10 8.41 25.73 -13.18
CA VAL A 10 8.37 25.32 -14.59
C VAL A 10 8.79 23.85 -14.77
N ALA A 11 9.80 23.36 -14.02
CA ALA A 11 10.24 21.97 -14.12
C ALA A 11 9.19 21.00 -13.53
N VAL A 12 8.58 21.36 -12.41
CA VAL A 12 7.48 20.59 -11.80
C VAL A 12 6.24 20.62 -12.70
N LEU A 13 5.89 21.80 -13.25
CA LEU A 13 4.80 21.93 -14.23
C LEU A 13 5.10 21.18 -15.53
N GLY A 14 6.34 21.13 -16.00
CA GLY A 14 6.73 20.38 -17.19
C GLY A 14 6.59 18.87 -17.02
N VAL A 15 6.93 18.33 -15.84
CA VAL A 15 6.68 16.93 -15.47
C VAL A 15 5.17 16.68 -15.38
N LEU A 16 4.40 17.62 -14.80
CA LEU A 16 2.95 17.53 -14.67
C LEU A 16 2.24 17.62 -16.02
N LEU A 17 2.68 18.49 -16.92
CA LEU A 17 2.14 18.63 -18.28
C LEU A 17 2.45 17.39 -19.16
N GLY A 18 3.60 16.73 -18.97
CA GLY A 18 3.89 15.45 -19.63
C GLY A 18 2.90 14.35 -19.25
N PHE A 19 2.37 14.37 -18.03
CA PHE A 19 1.33 13.43 -17.57
C PHE A 19 -0.09 13.87 -17.94
N SER A 20 -0.35 15.14 -18.20
CA SER A 20 -1.70 15.62 -18.56
C SER A 20 -2.18 15.10 -19.94
N VAL A 21 -1.27 14.69 -20.81
CA VAL A 21 -1.61 14.04 -22.08
C VAL A 21 -2.16 12.63 -21.91
N ALA A 22 -1.85 11.97 -20.78
CA ALA A 22 -2.36 10.62 -20.47
C ALA A 22 -3.74 10.64 -19.74
N ALA A 23 -4.15 11.78 -19.22
CA ALA A 23 -5.37 11.90 -18.42
C ALA A 23 -6.68 11.51 -19.14
N PRO A 24 -6.90 11.86 -20.44
CA PRO A 24 -8.16 11.52 -21.10
C PRO A 24 -8.37 10.03 -21.35
N VAL A 25 -7.30 9.23 -21.44
CA VAL A 25 -7.41 7.77 -21.65
C VAL A 25 -7.85 7.06 -20.37
N LEU A 26 -7.52 7.61 -19.21
CA LEU A 26 -7.88 7.05 -17.90
C LEU A 26 -9.28 7.45 -17.43
N ALA A 27 -9.86 8.50 -18.01
CA ALA A 27 -11.19 9.02 -17.67
C ALA A 27 -12.36 8.32 -18.38
N GLN A 28 -12.12 7.44 -19.34
CA GLN A 28 -13.18 6.76 -20.13
C GLN A 28 -13.72 5.47 -19.50
N ILE A 29 -13.45 5.20 -18.21
CA ILE A 29 -14.07 4.06 -17.51
C ILE A 29 -15.40 4.56 -16.94
N SER A 30 -16.51 3.94 -17.40
CA SER A 30 -17.91 4.27 -17.08
C SER A 30 -18.14 4.83 -15.68
N ASP A 31 -18.84 5.97 -15.61
CA ASP A 31 -19.18 6.70 -14.39
C ASP A 31 -20.28 6.03 -13.53
N ASP A 32 -20.70 4.84 -13.87
CA ASP A 32 -21.77 4.14 -13.17
C ASP A 32 -21.27 3.56 -11.85
N LEU A 33 -21.72 4.12 -10.74
CA LEU A 33 -21.56 3.54 -9.42
C LEU A 33 -22.33 2.22 -9.34
N GLY A 34 -21.76 1.21 -8.70
CA GLY A 34 -22.43 -0.08 -8.56
C GLY A 34 -21.98 -0.86 -7.32
N VAL A 35 -22.82 -1.79 -6.94
CA VAL A 35 -22.42 -2.85 -6.03
C VAL A 35 -22.05 -4.06 -6.86
N ILE A 36 -20.84 -4.57 -6.65
CA ILE A 36 -20.31 -5.74 -7.34
C ILE A 36 -20.01 -6.85 -6.35
N GLY A 37 -20.08 -8.08 -6.78
CA GLY A 37 -19.72 -9.20 -5.94
C GLY A 37 -19.60 -10.50 -6.73
N GLN A 38 -19.19 -11.55 -6.00
CA GLN A 38 -19.11 -12.89 -6.55
C GLN A 38 -19.67 -13.87 -5.52
N LEU A 39 -20.66 -14.64 -5.91
CA LEU A 39 -21.22 -15.71 -5.09
C LEU A 39 -20.42 -16.98 -5.28
N GLN A 40 -19.85 -17.49 -4.19
CA GLN A 40 -19.06 -18.72 -4.17
C GLN A 40 -19.17 -19.41 -2.81
N TYR A 41 -19.08 -20.72 -2.82
CA TYR A 41 -18.92 -21.52 -1.59
C TYR A 41 -17.84 -22.57 -1.78
N ASN A 42 -17.42 -23.19 -0.70
CA ASN A 42 -16.51 -24.33 -0.75
C ASN A 42 -17.34 -25.63 -0.62
N ASP A 43 -17.13 -26.58 -1.54
CA ASP A 43 -17.71 -27.90 -1.46
C ASP A 43 -17.09 -28.71 -0.27
N ALA A 44 -17.60 -29.91 -0.03
CA ALA A 44 -17.10 -30.80 1.03
C ALA A 44 -15.62 -31.20 0.84
N SER A 45 -15.10 -31.10 -0.39
CA SER A 45 -13.69 -31.34 -0.75
C SER A 45 -12.83 -30.08 -0.60
N GLY A 46 -13.45 -28.96 -0.27
CA GLY A 46 -12.78 -27.66 -0.12
C GLY A 46 -12.52 -26.94 -1.44
N ASN A 47 -13.11 -27.36 -2.56
CA ASN A 47 -13.01 -26.67 -3.84
C ASN A 47 -13.99 -25.50 -3.88
N LYS A 48 -13.57 -24.40 -4.55
CA LYS A 48 -14.45 -23.27 -4.80
C LYS A 48 -15.46 -23.65 -5.87
N VAL A 49 -16.74 -23.46 -5.58
CA VAL A 49 -17.84 -23.59 -6.52
C VAL A 49 -18.50 -22.24 -6.66
N PHE A 50 -18.61 -21.74 -7.88
CA PHE A 50 -19.31 -20.50 -8.20
C PHE A 50 -20.82 -20.75 -8.29
N VAL A 51 -21.61 -19.79 -7.83
CA VAL A 51 -23.06 -19.92 -7.76
C VAL A 51 -23.70 -18.99 -8.77
N ALA A 52 -24.17 -19.56 -9.88
CA ALA A 52 -24.86 -18.85 -10.94
C ALA A 52 -26.39 -18.85 -10.75
N GLY A 53 -27.08 -17.88 -11.36
CA GLY A 53 -28.53 -17.85 -11.42
C GLY A 53 -29.19 -17.41 -10.12
N VAL A 54 -28.47 -16.77 -9.21
CA VAL A 54 -29.02 -16.25 -7.94
C VAL A 54 -29.41 -14.79 -8.12
N ASP A 55 -30.63 -14.45 -7.72
CA ASP A 55 -31.14 -13.09 -7.77
C ASP A 55 -30.77 -12.30 -6.53
N LEU A 56 -30.17 -11.12 -6.76
CA LEU A 56 -29.89 -10.13 -5.74
C LEU A 56 -30.64 -8.85 -6.06
N SER A 57 -31.15 -8.18 -5.05
CA SER A 57 -31.88 -6.91 -5.21
C SER A 57 -31.42 -5.88 -4.19
N ILE A 58 -31.52 -4.62 -4.59
CA ILE A 58 -31.39 -3.45 -3.70
C ILE A 58 -32.77 -2.79 -3.69
N ASP A 59 -33.31 -2.54 -2.51
CA ASP A 59 -34.60 -1.91 -2.34
C ASP A 59 -34.61 -0.54 -3.05
N ASP A 60 -35.67 -0.26 -3.82
CA ASP A 60 -35.89 0.97 -4.60
C ASP A 60 -34.89 1.27 -5.73
N VAL A 61 -33.92 0.37 -6.03
CA VAL A 61 -32.91 0.62 -7.06
C VAL A 61 -33.00 -0.39 -8.21
N GLY A 62 -33.08 -1.69 -7.89
CA GLY A 62 -33.12 -2.75 -8.90
C GLY A 62 -32.39 -4.01 -8.43
N GLY A 63 -32.17 -4.95 -9.35
CA GLY A 63 -31.54 -6.22 -9.06
C GLY A 63 -30.62 -6.70 -10.17
N ALA A 64 -29.89 -7.74 -9.89
CA ALA A 64 -29.05 -8.47 -10.86
C ALA A 64 -29.04 -9.97 -10.52
N THR A 65 -28.94 -10.78 -11.55
CA THR A 65 -28.77 -12.24 -11.42
C THR A 65 -27.29 -12.58 -11.62
N THR A 66 -26.75 -13.53 -10.85
CA THR A 66 -25.35 -13.94 -10.98
C THR A 66 -25.09 -14.68 -12.29
N ASP A 67 -23.95 -14.40 -12.93
CA ASP A 67 -23.48 -15.07 -14.16
C ASP A 67 -22.91 -16.48 -13.88
N ALA A 68 -22.38 -17.15 -14.91
CA ALA A 68 -21.84 -18.51 -14.82
C ALA A 68 -20.62 -18.60 -13.87
N GLU A 69 -19.90 -17.51 -13.68
CA GLU A 69 -18.77 -17.34 -12.78
C GLU A 69 -19.18 -16.82 -11.40
N GLY A 70 -20.50 -16.69 -11.16
CA GLY A 70 -21.07 -16.21 -9.91
C GLY A 70 -20.95 -14.70 -9.69
N ASN A 71 -20.52 -13.92 -10.69
CA ASN A 71 -20.38 -12.48 -10.55
C ASN A 71 -21.74 -11.79 -10.74
N PHE A 72 -21.92 -10.66 -10.06
CA PHE A 72 -23.06 -9.78 -10.25
C PHE A 72 -22.65 -8.31 -10.14
N ARG A 73 -23.45 -7.44 -10.76
CA ARG A 73 -23.31 -5.98 -10.65
C ARG A 73 -24.69 -5.35 -10.62
N ILE A 74 -24.95 -4.57 -9.57
CA ILE A 74 -26.17 -3.77 -9.44
C ILE A 74 -25.76 -2.30 -9.50
N PRO A 75 -26.13 -1.56 -10.55
CA PRO A 75 -25.84 -0.13 -10.63
C PRO A 75 -26.67 0.62 -9.59
N VAL A 76 -26.06 1.62 -8.95
CA VAL A 76 -26.73 2.49 -7.96
C VAL A 76 -26.69 3.95 -8.43
N PRO A 77 -27.77 4.73 -8.24
CA PRO A 77 -27.89 6.08 -8.80
C PRO A 77 -27.04 7.12 -8.08
N SER A 78 -26.70 6.91 -6.82
CA SER A 78 -25.95 7.88 -6.00
C SER A 78 -25.17 7.19 -4.88
N PRO A 79 -24.15 7.85 -4.29
CA PRO A 79 -23.52 7.37 -3.06
C PRO A 79 -24.53 7.35 -1.92
N GLY A 80 -24.45 6.30 -1.08
CA GLY A 80 -25.40 6.15 0.02
C GLY A 80 -25.25 4.81 0.74
N GLU A 81 -26.11 4.59 1.71
CA GLU A 81 -26.25 3.31 2.38
C GLU A 81 -27.39 2.52 1.72
N TYR A 82 -27.06 1.31 1.25
CA TYR A 82 -27.98 0.44 0.55
C TYR A 82 -28.09 -0.89 1.28
N THR A 83 -29.30 -1.46 1.28
CA THR A 83 -29.53 -2.82 1.77
C THR A 83 -29.65 -3.74 0.58
N ILE A 84 -28.77 -4.72 0.49
CA ILE A 84 -28.76 -5.71 -0.57
C ILE A 84 -29.33 -6.99 -0.03
N ASN A 85 -30.37 -7.47 -0.69
CA ASN A 85 -31.07 -8.68 -0.35
C ASN A 85 -30.70 -9.79 -1.35
N ILE A 86 -30.39 -10.98 -0.82
CA ILE A 86 -30.24 -12.18 -1.64
C ILE A 86 -31.56 -12.96 -1.59
N ASN A 87 -32.06 -13.35 -2.76
CA ASN A 87 -33.23 -14.22 -2.85
C ASN A 87 -32.82 -15.67 -2.55
N VAL A 88 -33.11 -16.12 -1.35
CA VAL A 88 -32.74 -17.46 -0.87
C VAL A 88 -33.41 -18.56 -1.69
N ASP A 89 -34.59 -18.31 -2.27
CA ASP A 89 -35.33 -19.27 -3.07
C ASP A 89 -34.67 -19.57 -4.43
N THR A 90 -33.78 -18.67 -4.88
CA THR A 90 -33.01 -18.86 -6.13
C THR A 90 -31.68 -19.55 -5.92
N LEU A 91 -31.32 -19.88 -4.68
CA LEU A 91 -30.10 -20.63 -4.40
C LEU A 91 -30.20 -22.06 -4.95
N PRO A 92 -29.15 -22.58 -5.60
CA PRO A 92 -29.12 -23.97 -6.07
C PRO A 92 -29.28 -24.96 -4.92
N ALA A 93 -29.89 -26.11 -5.20
CA ALA A 93 -30.02 -27.19 -4.23
C ALA A 93 -28.65 -27.57 -3.63
N GLY A 94 -28.55 -27.62 -2.32
CA GLY A 94 -27.29 -27.92 -1.62
C GLY A 94 -26.44 -26.70 -1.26
N VAL A 95 -26.88 -25.47 -1.54
CA VAL A 95 -26.23 -24.23 -1.14
C VAL A 95 -27.13 -23.47 -0.19
N ALA A 96 -26.59 -22.96 0.90
CA ALA A 96 -27.34 -22.15 1.87
C ALA A 96 -26.50 -20.96 2.36
N LEU A 97 -27.17 -19.98 2.89
CA LEU A 97 -26.49 -18.89 3.64
C LEU A 97 -25.89 -19.47 4.92
N ARG A 98 -24.69 -19.03 5.25
CA ARG A 98 -24.03 -19.41 6.51
C ARG A 98 -24.82 -18.94 7.73
N ASP A 99 -25.51 -17.82 7.59
CA ASP A 99 -26.43 -17.28 8.60
C ASP A 99 -27.80 -17.09 7.92
N PRO A 100 -28.74 -18.05 8.08
CA PRO A 100 -30.06 -17.99 7.47
C PRO A 100 -30.90 -16.79 7.89
N ASP A 101 -30.65 -16.25 9.09
CA ASP A 101 -31.37 -15.11 9.66
C ASP A 101 -30.93 -13.77 9.08
N ARG A 102 -29.88 -13.76 8.22
CA ARG A 102 -29.32 -12.55 7.60
C ARG A 102 -29.28 -12.64 6.08
N PRO A 103 -30.43 -12.63 5.40
CA PRO A 103 -30.49 -12.62 3.94
C PRO A 103 -30.15 -11.24 3.35
N SER A 104 -29.94 -10.23 4.17
CA SER A 104 -29.62 -8.85 3.77
C SER A 104 -28.29 -8.38 4.33
N LEU A 105 -27.59 -7.55 3.53
CA LEU A 105 -26.35 -6.89 3.91
C LEU A 105 -26.49 -5.38 3.70
N GLN A 106 -26.20 -4.60 4.74
CA GLN A 106 -26.07 -3.15 4.61
C GLN A 106 -24.70 -2.80 4.07
N VAL A 107 -24.67 -1.98 3.03
CA VAL A 107 -23.45 -1.61 2.31
C VAL A 107 -23.44 -0.12 2.06
N LYS A 108 -22.33 0.52 2.39
CA LYS A 108 -22.11 1.94 2.14
C LYS A 108 -21.37 2.11 0.82
N VAL A 109 -22.04 2.60 -0.21
CA VAL A 109 -21.45 2.95 -1.49
C VAL A 109 -20.90 4.36 -1.41
N SER A 110 -19.60 4.51 -1.64
CA SER A 110 -18.89 5.80 -1.63
C SER A 110 -18.90 6.45 -3.00
N GLU A 111 -18.75 7.78 -3.08
CA GLU A 111 -18.82 8.60 -4.29
C GLU A 111 -17.90 8.16 -5.46
N ASN A 112 -16.93 7.32 -5.21
CA ASN A 112 -15.82 7.07 -6.16
C ASN A 112 -15.46 5.61 -6.37
N ALA A 113 -16.30 4.64 -6.00
CA ALA A 113 -15.96 3.23 -6.16
C ALA A 113 -17.18 2.32 -6.22
N ASP A 114 -17.10 1.31 -7.10
CA ASP A 114 -17.94 0.13 -6.97
C ASP A 114 -17.66 -0.53 -5.62
N GLN A 115 -18.71 -0.79 -4.85
CA GLN A 115 -18.56 -1.45 -3.56
C GLN A 115 -18.63 -2.96 -3.76
N ARG A 116 -17.57 -3.66 -3.37
CA ARG A 116 -17.54 -5.13 -3.44
C ARG A 116 -18.13 -5.74 -2.18
N ILE A 117 -19.02 -6.71 -2.36
CA ILE A 117 -19.61 -7.48 -1.27
C ILE A 117 -19.42 -8.97 -1.49
N ILE A 118 -19.46 -9.72 -0.40
CA ILE A 118 -19.39 -11.18 -0.39
C ILE A 118 -20.50 -11.67 0.54
N PHE A 119 -21.43 -12.46 0.00
CA PHE A 119 -22.36 -13.22 0.84
C PHE A 119 -21.68 -14.53 1.27
N PRO A 120 -21.64 -14.83 2.56
CA PRO A 120 -21.04 -16.06 3.07
C PRO A 120 -21.96 -17.25 2.78
N LEU A 121 -21.72 -17.93 1.66
CA LEU A 121 -22.42 -19.17 1.29
C LEU A 121 -21.66 -20.40 1.79
N VAL A 122 -22.39 -21.44 2.11
CA VAL A 122 -21.88 -22.74 2.56
C VAL A 122 -22.69 -23.87 1.92
N SER A 123 -22.18 -25.09 1.87
CA SER A 123 -22.99 -26.23 1.50
C SER A 123 -24.07 -26.48 2.54
N ALA A 124 -25.27 -26.87 2.13
CA ALA A 124 -26.40 -27.14 3.03
C ALA A 124 -26.03 -28.21 4.10
N ASP A 125 -25.21 -29.18 3.74
CA ASP A 125 -24.69 -30.20 4.67
C ASP A 125 -23.78 -29.58 5.75
N ALA A 126 -23.07 -28.52 5.44
CA ALA A 126 -22.23 -27.80 6.39
C ALA A 126 -23.05 -26.96 7.39
N VAL A 127 -24.24 -26.47 7.00
CA VAL A 127 -25.16 -25.79 7.93
C VAL A 127 -25.72 -26.78 8.94
N ALA A 128 -26.11 -27.98 8.49
CA ALA A 128 -26.59 -29.04 9.37
C ALA A 128 -25.51 -29.50 10.38
N ALA A 129 -24.23 -29.49 9.98
CA ALA A 129 -23.11 -29.82 10.85
C ALA A 129 -22.68 -28.66 11.77
N SER A 130 -22.94 -27.41 11.41
CA SER A 130 -22.54 -26.23 12.18
C SER A 130 -23.58 -25.76 13.21
N GLY A 131 -24.77 -26.33 13.21
CA GLY A 131 -25.80 -26.06 14.23
C GLY A 131 -25.41 -26.42 15.68
N SER A 132 -24.25 -27.02 15.88
CA SER A 132 -23.67 -27.35 17.19
C SER A 132 -22.32 -26.66 17.50
N ALA A 133 -21.82 -25.77 16.64
CA ALA A 133 -20.50 -25.15 16.82
C ALA A 133 -20.49 -23.62 16.69
N SER A 134 -21.55 -22.94 17.18
CA SER A 134 -21.49 -21.50 17.46
C SER A 134 -20.86 -21.23 18.83
N GLY A 135 -19.75 -21.89 19.11
CA GLY A 135 -18.82 -21.43 20.14
C GLY A 135 -18.10 -20.22 19.60
N ALA A 136 -18.40 -19.02 20.14
CA ALA A 136 -17.55 -17.85 19.91
C ALA A 136 -16.10 -18.27 20.20
N GLU A 137 -15.27 -18.44 19.16
CA GLU A 137 -13.85 -18.69 19.37
C GLU A 137 -13.34 -17.56 20.25
N SER A 138 -12.81 -17.88 21.40
CA SER A 138 -12.22 -16.92 22.33
C SER A 138 -11.29 -15.99 21.53
N ASN A 139 -11.42 -14.68 21.72
CA ASN A 139 -10.54 -13.68 21.09
C ASN A 139 -9.06 -14.01 21.30
N TRP A 140 -8.73 -14.83 22.29
CA TRP A 140 -7.39 -15.27 22.69
C TRP A 140 -7.06 -16.70 22.26
N SER A 141 -7.72 -17.24 21.24
CA SER A 141 -7.32 -18.57 20.73
C SER A 141 -5.89 -18.51 20.14
N VAL A 142 -5.10 -19.56 20.36
CA VAL A 142 -3.72 -19.69 19.81
C VAL A 142 -3.73 -19.47 18.30
N ARG A 143 -4.74 -19.98 17.61
CA ARG A 143 -4.92 -19.79 16.18
C ARG A 143 -5.03 -18.31 15.81
N ARG A 144 -5.87 -17.54 16.51
CA ARG A 144 -6.07 -16.13 16.22
C ARG A 144 -4.83 -15.30 16.54
N VAL A 145 -4.16 -15.56 17.67
CA VAL A 145 -2.92 -14.87 18.04
C VAL A 145 -1.81 -15.13 17.02
N SER A 146 -1.62 -16.39 16.60
CA SER A 146 -0.60 -16.71 15.60
C SER A 146 -0.92 -16.13 14.22
N GLN A 147 -2.19 -16.11 13.80
CA GLN A 147 -2.60 -15.48 12.54
C GLN A 147 -2.34 -13.96 12.57
N LEU A 148 -2.74 -13.27 13.62
CA LEU A 148 -2.49 -11.83 13.78
C LEU A 148 -0.99 -11.50 13.87
N THR A 149 -0.20 -12.36 14.48
CA THR A 149 1.26 -12.20 14.51
C THR A 149 1.85 -12.31 13.10
N LEU A 150 1.38 -13.26 12.30
CA LEU A 150 1.82 -13.45 10.93
C LEU A 150 1.42 -12.27 10.02
N GLU A 151 0.18 -11.79 10.15
CA GLU A 151 -0.29 -10.58 9.46
C GLU A 151 0.48 -9.34 9.91
N GLY A 152 0.81 -9.25 11.20
CA GLY A 152 1.65 -8.20 11.74
C GLY A 152 3.08 -8.25 11.20
N LEU A 153 3.64 -9.44 11.04
CA LEU A 153 4.95 -9.62 10.41
C LEU A 153 4.92 -9.23 8.93
N LYS A 154 3.87 -9.60 8.18
CA LYS A 154 3.64 -9.16 6.81
C LYS A 154 3.62 -7.63 6.72
N LEU A 155 2.77 -7.00 7.51
CA LEU A 155 2.68 -5.53 7.57
C LEU A 155 4.03 -4.91 7.94
N GLY A 156 4.72 -5.47 8.93
CA GLY A 156 6.04 -5.01 9.38
C GLY A 156 7.11 -5.09 8.30
N LEU A 157 7.12 -6.15 7.46
CA LEU A 157 8.05 -6.30 6.34
C LEU A 157 7.82 -5.21 5.27
N TYR A 158 6.57 -4.93 4.93
CA TYR A 158 6.24 -3.89 3.96
C TYR A 158 6.58 -2.49 4.51
N LEU A 159 6.24 -2.24 5.78
CA LEU A 159 6.62 -1.00 6.46
C LEU A 159 8.15 -0.85 6.53
N ALA A 160 8.90 -1.93 6.76
CA ALA A 160 10.35 -1.88 6.88
C ALA A 160 11.03 -1.38 5.60
N MET A 161 10.56 -1.79 4.42
CA MET A 161 11.11 -1.29 3.16
C MET A 161 10.92 0.23 3.02
N ALA A 162 9.72 0.74 3.29
CA ALA A 162 9.44 2.17 3.25
C ALA A 162 10.20 2.93 4.37
N ALA A 163 10.23 2.37 5.58
CA ALA A 163 10.88 2.96 6.75
C ALA A 163 12.40 3.08 6.58
N ILE A 164 13.06 2.09 5.99
CA ILE A 164 14.50 2.16 5.68
C ILE A 164 14.77 3.29 4.68
N GLY A 165 13.95 3.43 3.62
CA GLY A 165 14.07 4.52 2.67
C GLY A 165 13.98 5.89 3.34
N LEU A 166 12.97 6.10 4.18
CA LEU A 166 12.77 7.34 4.93
C LEU A 166 13.94 7.58 5.92
N SER A 167 14.36 6.54 6.64
CA SER A 167 15.43 6.63 7.64
C SER A 167 16.79 6.98 7.01
N LEU A 168 17.10 6.45 5.82
CA LEU A 168 18.31 6.79 5.09
C LEU A 168 18.31 8.24 4.61
N ILE A 169 17.17 8.73 4.09
CA ILE A 169 17.02 10.15 3.70
C ILE A 169 17.22 11.04 4.91
N PHE A 170 16.56 10.74 6.03
CA PHE A 170 16.73 11.49 7.27
C PHE A 170 18.17 11.46 7.77
N GLY A 171 18.79 10.27 7.83
CA GLY A 171 20.16 10.11 8.34
C GLY A 171 21.19 10.93 7.55
N THR A 172 21.04 11.07 6.24
CA THR A 172 22.00 11.80 5.38
C THR A 172 21.69 13.28 5.24
N THR A 173 20.45 13.71 5.44
CA THR A 173 20.02 15.10 5.19
C THR A 173 19.51 15.83 6.44
N GLY A 174 19.15 15.11 7.50
CA GLY A 174 18.42 15.64 8.66
C GLY A 174 16.96 15.99 8.35
N LEU A 175 16.48 15.77 7.11
CA LEU A 175 15.18 16.18 6.65
C LEU A 175 14.12 15.13 6.97
N VAL A 176 13.10 15.50 7.76
CA VAL A 176 11.86 14.72 7.89
C VAL A 176 11.03 14.95 6.62
N ASN A 177 10.97 13.94 5.77
CA ASN A 177 10.35 14.04 4.46
C ASN A 177 8.90 13.53 4.48
N PHE A 178 7.93 14.44 4.59
CA PHE A 178 6.50 14.08 4.51
C PHE A 178 6.08 13.65 3.09
N ALA A 179 6.77 14.11 2.05
CA ALA A 179 6.51 13.68 0.67
C ALA A 179 6.96 12.23 0.40
N HIS A 180 7.57 11.54 1.39
CA HIS A 180 7.90 10.11 1.27
C HIS A 180 6.67 9.24 1.09
N ALA A 181 5.54 9.64 1.66
CA ALA A 181 4.23 9.02 1.43
C ALA A 181 3.89 8.90 -0.05
N GLU A 182 4.18 9.94 -0.81
CA GLU A 182 3.80 10.00 -2.21
C GLU A 182 4.70 9.11 -3.10
N LEU A 183 5.92 8.78 -2.67
CA LEU A 183 6.75 7.76 -3.32
C LEU A 183 6.12 6.37 -3.20
N ILE A 184 5.42 6.10 -2.08
CA ILE A 184 4.71 4.85 -1.84
C ILE A 184 3.45 4.79 -2.70
N SER A 185 2.61 5.84 -2.66
CA SER A 185 1.43 5.97 -3.53
C SER A 185 1.82 5.85 -5.01
N TRP A 186 2.93 6.48 -5.42
CA TRP A 186 3.47 6.38 -6.77
C TRP A 186 3.78 4.94 -7.17
N GLY A 187 4.44 4.18 -6.29
CA GLY A 187 4.76 2.77 -6.55
C GLY A 187 3.52 1.93 -6.79
N THR A 188 2.50 2.07 -5.94
CA THR A 188 1.21 1.39 -6.09
C THR A 188 0.53 1.74 -7.41
N LEU A 189 0.47 3.02 -7.74
CA LEU A 189 -0.17 3.52 -8.96
C LEU A 189 0.57 3.12 -10.22
N MET A 190 1.91 3.16 -10.20
CA MET A 190 2.73 2.71 -11.33
C MET A 190 2.65 1.20 -11.55
N ALA A 191 2.65 0.40 -10.48
CA ALA A 191 2.46 -1.03 -10.60
C ALA A 191 1.09 -1.36 -11.22
N TYR A 192 0.03 -0.68 -10.79
CA TYR A 192 -1.29 -0.79 -11.40
C TYR A 192 -1.28 -0.37 -12.88
N PHE A 193 -0.66 0.77 -13.17
CA PHE A 193 -0.59 1.30 -14.52
C PHE A 193 0.09 0.33 -15.48
N PHE A 194 1.27 -0.18 -15.13
CA PHE A 194 1.99 -1.12 -15.97
C PHE A 194 1.27 -2.48 -16.06
N ASN A 195 0.67 -2.95 -14.97
CA ASN A 195 -0.07 -4.22 -14.97
C ASN A 195 -1.27 -4.20 -15.91
N ILE A 196 -1.98 -3.07 -16.03
CA ILE A 196 -3.19 -2.96 -16.86
C ILE A 196 -2.86 -2.47 -18.27
N TYR A 197 -2.00 -1.46 -18.43
CA TYR A 197 -1.79 -0.75 -19.70
C TYR A 197 -0.47 -1.09 -20.39
N GLY A 198 0.44 -1.82 -19.74
CA GLY A 198 1.78 -2.07 -20.28
C GLY A 198 2.67 -0.83 -20.32
N LEU A 199 3.78 -0.91 -21.08
CA LEU A 199 4.81 0.15 -21.11
C LEU A 199 4.36 1.41 -21.86
N VAL A 200 3.58 1.27 -22.89
CA VAL A 200 3.14 2.37 -23.77
C VAL A 200 1.65 2.40 -24.07
N GLY A 201 0.87 1.55 -23.39
CA GLY A 201 -0.57 1.47 -23.58
C GLY A 201 -1.33 2.78 -23.30
N PHE A 202 -0.71 3.72 -22.57
CA PHE A 202 -1.23 5.07 -22.35
C PHE A 202 -1.21 5.93 -23.64
N LEU A 203 -0.41 5.56 -24.64
CA LEU A 203 -0.45 6.14 -25.97
C LEU A 203 -1.53 5.40 -26.75
N GLY A 204 -2.76 5.82 -26.71
CA GLY A 204 -3.96 5.12 -27.23
C GLY A 204 -3.80 4.39 -28.58
N PHE A 205 -2.94 4.92 -29.50
CA PHE A 205 -2.65 4.27 -30.78
C PHE A 205 -1.82 2.98 -30.66
N MET A 206 -1.20 2.72 -29.51
CA MET A 206 -0.39 1.53 -29.23
C MET A 206 -1.07 0.57 -28.26
N SER A 207 -2.30 0.86 -27.83
CA SER A 207 -3.06 0.00 -26.90
C SER A 207 -3.33 -1.40 -27.45
N GLY A 208 -3.41 -1.56 -28.77
CA GLY A 208 -3.59 -2.84 -29.44
C GLY A 208 -2.28 -3.64 -29.69
N TRP A 209 -1.14 -3.15 -29.25
CA TRP A 209 0.11 -3.87 -29.40
C TRP A 209 0.22 -5.01 -28.36
N PRO A 210 0.93 -6.11 -28.69
CA PRO A 210 1.12 -7.20 -27.75
C PRO A 210 1.97 -6.76 -26.53
N ALA A 211 1.79 -7.46 -25.41
CA ALA A 211 2.63 -7.26 -24.23
C ALA A 211 4.13 -7.37 -24.59
N PRO A 212 5.02 -6.61 -23.97
CA PRO A 212 4.81 -5.67 -22.88
C PRO A 212 4.45 -4.24 -23.29
N PHE A 213 4.24 -3.98 -24.57
CA PHE A 213 4.12 -2.60 -25.09
C PHE A 213 2.69 -2.06 -24.93
N GLY A 214 1.69 -2.66 -25.53
CA GLY A 214 0.33 -2.14 -25.56
C GLY A 214 -0.67 -2.93 -24.71
N GLY A 215 -0.39 -4.19 -24.36
CA GLY A 215 -1.14 -4.98 -23.39
C GLY A 215 -0.55 -4.84 -21.98
N GLY A 216 -1.31 -5.15 -20.93
CA GLY A 216 -0.78 -5.20 -19.57
C GLY A 216 0.40 -6.17 -19.44
N VAL A 217 1.27 -5.93 -18.49
CA VAL A 217 2.37 -6.85 -18.16
C VAL A 217 2.10 -7.62 -16.90
N GLU A 218 2.66 -8.83 -16.81
CA GLU A 218 2.63 -9.61 -15.59
C GLU A 218 3.06 -8.78 -14.38
N PHE A 219 2.43 -9.00 -13.24
CA PHE A 219 2.63 -8.21 -12.04
C PHE A 219 4.10 -8.11 -11.60
N ILE A 220 4.90 -9.16 -11.80
CA ILE A 220 6.33 -9.15 -11.46
C ILE A 220 7.07 -8.08 -12.26
N LEU A 221 6.84 -8.00 -13.56
CA LEU A 221 7.45 -6.98 -14.43
C LEU A 221 6.91 -5.58 -14.10
N ALA A 222 5.60 -5.46 -13.85
CA ALA A 222 4.98 -4.22 -13.40
C ALA A 222 5.62 -3.70 -12.09
N THR A 223 5.91 -4.60 -11.15
CA THR A 223 6.61 -4.28 -9.89
C THR A 223 8.03 -3.77 -10.13
N VAL A 224 8.78 -4.40 -11.04
CA VAL A 224 10.13 -3.94 -11.40
C VAL A 224 10.08 -2.54 -12.01
N PHE A 225 9.18 -2.30 -12.95
CA PHE A 225 9.02 -0.97 -13.57
C PHE A 225 8.58 0.08 -12.55
N ALA A 226 7.61 -0.24 -11.68
CA ALA A 226 7.16 0.65 -10.62
C ALA A 226 8.30 1.01 -9.65
N THR A 227 9.15 0.05 -9.32
CA THR A 227 10.32 0.25 -8.45
C THR A 227 11.34 1.19 -9.11
N VAL A 228 11.64 1.00 -10.40
CA VAL A 228 12.52 1.88 -11.18
C VAL A 228 11.94 3.29 -11.25
N MET A 229 10.63 3.41 -11.53
CA MET A 229 9.95 4.71 -11.58
C MET A 229 9.92 5.40 -10.21
N GLY A 230 9.84 4.64 -9.10
CA GLY A 230 9.98 5.17 -7.75
C GLY A 230 11.37 5.76 -7.48
N GLY A 231 12.41 5.05 -7.91
CA GLY A 231 13.79 5.55 -7.87
C GLY A 231 13.99 6.80 -8.74
N ALA A 232 13.41 6.82 -9.94
CA ALA A 232 13.43 7.97 -10.84
C ALA A 232 12.72 9.19 -10.22
N LEU A 233 11.55 8.99 -9.62
CA LEU A 233 10.85 10.07 -8.93
C LEU A 233 11.68 10.59 -7.74
N GLY A 234 12.28 9.71 -6.94
CA GLY A 234 13.21 10.09 -5.88
C GLY A 234 14.37 10.94 -6.40
N TYR A 235 15.00 10.56 -7.53
CA TYR A 235 16.03 11.34 -8.20
C TYR A 235 15.53 12.73 -8.60
N VAL A 236 14.37 12.79 -9.25
CA VAL A 236 13.77 14.04 -9.74
C VAL A 236 13.49 14.98 -8.57
N LEU A 237 12.85 14.49 -7.50
CA LEU A 237 12.55 15.28 -6.30
C LEU A 237 13.83 15.81 -5.64
N ASN A 238 14.86 14.97 -5.49
CA ASN A 238 16.14 15.45 -4.97
C ASN A 238 16.75 16.50 -5.89
N ARG A 239 16.86 16.21 -7.20
CA ARG A 239 17.56 17.07 -8.15
C ARG A 239 16.91 18.43 -8.32
N LEU A 240 15.58 18.45 -8.48
CA LEU A 240 14.85 19.68 -8.84
C LEU A 240 14.45 20.48 -7.61
N VAL A 241 14.11 19.83 -6.50
CA VAL A 241 13.56 20.50 -5.32
C VAL A 241 14.62 20.60 -4.22
N PHE A 242 15.02 19.48 -3.65
CA PHE A 242 15.77 19.49 -2.39
C PHE A 242 17.25 19.87 -2.54
N ARG A 243 17.93 19.39 -3.59
CA ARG A 243 19.31 19.81 -3.87
C ARG A 243 19.38 21.31 -4.15
N THR A 244 18.42 21.82 -4.90
CA THR A 244 18.35 23.26 -5.22
C THR A 244 18.07 24.07 -3.97
N ALA A 245 17.17 23.61 -3.08
CA ALA A 245 16.90 24.25 -1.80
C ALA A 245 18.14 24.29 -0.89
N ARG A 246 18.85 23.15 -0.77
CA ARG A 246 20.11 23.07 -0.01
C ARG A 246 21.16 24.03 -0.54
N ASN A 247 21.40 24.03 -1.86
CA ASN A 247 22.39 24.91 -2.50
C ASN A 247 22.02 26.41 -2.37
N SER A 248 20.74 26.74 -2.19
CA SER A 248 20.27 28.10 -1.98
C SER A 248 20.27 28.51 -0.49
N GLY A 249 20.78 27.68 0.42
CA GLY A 249 20.84 27.99 1.85
C GLY A 249 19.48 28.02 2.54
N VAL A 250 18.47 27.34 1.99
CA VAL A 250 17.14 27.24 2.62
C VAL A 250 17.25 26.48 3.92
N SER A 251 16.74 27.03 5.03
CA SER A 251 16.79 26.40 6.33
C SER A 251 16.10 25.02 6.33
N LEU A 252 16.56 24.12 7.20
CA LEU A 252 16.01 22.76 7.32
C LEU A 252 14.49 22.78 7.61
N LEU A 253 14.05 23.70 8.50
CA LEU A 253 12.64 23.88 8.82
C LEU A 253 11.82 24.25 7.58
N ALA A 254 12.31 25.21 6.78
CA ALA A 254 11.64 25.59 5.54
C ALA A 254 11.60 24.42 4.53
N GLN A 255 12.66 23.60 4.45
CA GLN A 255 12.64 22.41 3.62
C GLN A 255 11.60 21.37 4.13
N MET A 256 11.40 21.22 5.44
CA MET A 256 10.34 20.38 6.00
C MET A 256 8.94 20.86 5.58
N VAL A 257 8.69 22.18 5.66
CA VAL A 257 7.42 22.77 5.18
C VAL A 257 7.24 22.54 3.67
N MET A 258 8.33 22.65 2.88
CA MET A 258 8.29 22.31 1.45
C MET A 258 7.88 20.86 1.21
N THR A 259 8.31 19.88 2.05
CA THR A 259 7.89 18.49 1.87
C THR A 259 6.38 18.31 2.08
N ILE A 260 5.78 19.05 3.01
CA ILE A 260 4.33 19.00 3.24
C ILE A 260 3.58 19.54 2.02
N GLY A 261 3.98 20.73 1.53
CA GLY A 261 3.37 21.31 0.32
C GLY A 261 3.53 20.41 -0.90
N LEU A 262 4.72 19.80 -1.07
CA LEU A 262 4.99 18.87 -2.15
C LEU A 262 4.16 17.58 -2.05
N SER A 263 3.98 17.04 -0.83
CA SER A 263 3.11 15.88 -0.60
C SER A 263 1.67 16.18 -1.04
N ILE A 264 1.12 17.31 -0.60
CA ILE A 264 -0.23 17.73 -0.98
C ILE A 264 -0.34 17.89 -2.51
N LEU A 265 0.62 18.56 -3.14
CA LEU A 265 0.66 18.75 -4.59
C LEU A 265 0.66 17.43 -5.33
N LEU A 266 1.60 16.53 -5.03
CA LEU A 266 1.72 15.22 -5.70
C LEU A 266 0.46 14.38 -5.50
N ARG A 267 -0.11 14.39 -4.30
CA ARG A 267 -1.35 13.67 -3.98
C ARG A 267 -2.50 14.09 -4.88
N TYR A 268 -2.75 15.39 -5.03
CA TYR A 268 -3.81 15.88 -5.89
C TYR A 268 -3.51 15.66 -7.39
N VAL A 269 -2.24 15.66 -7.78
CA VAL A 269 -1.84 15.25 -9.12
C VAL A 269 -2.19 13.78 -9.37
N PHE A 270 -1.91 12.89 -8.40
CA PHE A 270 -2.27 11.49 -8.51
C PHE A 270 -3.81 11.30 -8.56
N LEU A 271 -4.55 12.05 -7.75
CA LEU A 271 -6.00 12.06 -7.81
C LEU A 271 -6.52 12.51 -9.19
N TYR A 272 -5.93 13.55 -9.76
CA TYR A 272 -6.31 14.06 -11.08
C TYR A 272 -6.03 13.05 -12.19
N ILE A 273 -4.86 12.38 -12.16
CA ILE A 273 -4.45 11.44 -13.21
C ILE A 273 -5.17 10.10 -13.07
N PHE A 274 -5.22 9.55 -11.86
CA PHE A 274 -5.72 8.18 -11.63
C PHE A 274 -7.18 8.14 -11.14
N GLY A 275 -7.75 9.28 -10.77
CA GLY A 275 -9.08 9.34 -10.18
C GLY A 275 -9.13 8.84 -8.73
N GLY A 276 -10.28 9.00 -8.07
CA GLY A 276 -10.48 8.67 -6.66
C GLY A 276 -10.91 7.22 -6.38
N ARG A 277 -11.17 6.42 -7.40
CA ARG A 277 -11.72 5.06 -7.27
C ARG A 277 -10.71 4.08 -6.64
N TYR A 278 -11.23 3.14 -5.86
CA TYR A 278 -10.49 1.96 -5.44
C TYR A 278 -10.28 1.02 -6.63
N ARG A 279 -9.07 0.50 -6.75
CA ARG A 279 -8.70 -0.41 -7.83
C ARG A 279 -7.97 -1.62 -7.24
N SER A 280 -7.84 -2.69 -8.02
CA SER A 280 -7.05 -3.87 -7.68
C SER A 280 -6.17 -4.24 -8.85
N TYR A 281 -5.08 -4.92 -8.59
CA TYR A 281 -4.27 -5.53 -9.65
C TYR A 281 -5.08 -6.65 -10.32
N GLY A 282 -5.07 -6.71 -11.66
CA GLY A 282 -5.93 -7.61 -12.43
C GLY A 282 -5.80 -9.08 -12.06
N GLU A 283 -4.57 -9.57 -11.88
CA GLU A 283 -4.27 -10.99 -11.61
C GLU A 283 -4.54 -11.40 -10.15
N TYR A 284 -4.67 -10.43 -9.22
CA TYR A 284 -4.64 -10.69 -7.78
C TYR A 284 -5.90 -10.22 -7.05
N ALA A 285 -6.97 -9.92 -7.77
CA ALA A 285 -8.21 -9.44 -7.19
C ALA A 285 -8.87 -10.44 -6.21
N SER A 286 -8.73 -11.74 -6.48
CA SER A 286 -9.25 -12.80 -5.62
C SER A 286 -8.32 -14.01 -5.64
N GLN A 287 -7.67 -14.29 -4.51
CA GLN A 287 -6.84 -15.48 -4.35
C GLN A 287 -7.29 -16.32 -3.15
N ARG A 288 -7.19 -17.65 -3.31
CA ARG A 288 -7.48 -18.60 -2.25
C ARG A 288 -6.36 -18.55 -1.20
N ALA A 289 -6.73 -18.49 0.09
CA ALA A 289 -5.77 -18.67 1.16
C ALA A 289 -5.37 -20.16 1.26
N ASN A 290 -4.07 -20.43 1.26
CA ASN A 290 -3.54 -21.75 1.55
C ASN A 290 -3.48 -21.93 3.07
N LYS A 291 -3.98 -23.05 3.54
CA LYS A 291 -3.93 -23.39 4.96
C LYS A 291 -2.63 -24.15 5.24
N PHE A 292 -1.76 -23.55 6.04
CA PHE A 292 -0.59 -24.20 6.60
C PHE A 292 -0.83 -24.43 8.09
N TRP A 293 -1.29 -25.63 8.44
CA TRP A 293 -1.62 -26.01 9.81
C TRP A 293 -2.62 -25.04 10.47
N VAL A 294 -2.16 -24.07 11.25
CA VAL A 294 -3.00 -23.08 11.96
C VAL A 294 -3.07 -21.74 11.22
N LEU A 295 -2.18 -21.53 10.24
CA LEU A 295 -1.98 -20.26 9.55
C LEU A 295 -2.65 -20.27 8.17
N GLU A 296 -3.25 -19.17 7.81
CA GLU A 296 -3.86 -18.95 6.49
C GLU A 296 -3.11 -17.81 5.78
N LEU A 297 -2.48 -18.14 4.64
CA LEU A 297 -1.79 -17.16 3.79
C LEU A 297 -2.16 -17.40 2.34
N THR A 298 -2.36 -16.29 1.61
CA THR A 298 -2.46 -16.40 0.15
C THR A 298 -1.09 -16.67 -0.45
N THR A 299 -1.03 -17.33 -1.60
CA THR A 299 0.24 -17.56 -2.33
C THR A 299 0.93 -16.22 -2.62
N ARG A 300 0.16 -15.21 -2.99
CA ARG A 300 0.59 -13.84 -3.22
C ARG A 300 1.33 -13.26 -1.99
N ASP A 301 0.69 -13.34 -0.81
CA ASP A 301 1.27 -12.78 0.41
C ASP A 301 2.54 -13.53 0.83
N SER A 302 2.56 -14.86 0.64
CA SER A 302 3.75 -15.68 0.92
C SER A 302 4.93 -15.26 0.05
N ILE A 303 4.71 -15.09 -1.25
CA ILE A 303 5.75 -14.64 -2.20
C ILE A 303 6.19 -13.22 -1.85
N ALA A 304 5.26 -12.30 -1.59
CA ALA A 304 5.60 -10.93 -1.23
C ALA A 304 6.40 -10.83 0.08
N MET A 305 6.07 -11.62 1.09
CA MET A 305 6.85 -11.72 2.32
C MET A 305 8.26 -12.25 2.05
N ALA A 306 8.39 -13.34 1.28
CA ALA A 306 9.68 -13.91 0.92
C ALA A 306 10.55 -12.91 0.14
N VAL A 307 9.98 -12.22 -0.85
CA VAL A 307 10.66 -11.18 -1.62
C VAL A 307 11.05 -10.01 -0.71
N SER A 308 10.17 -9.58 0.21
CA SER A 308 10.48 -8.51 1.17
C SER A 308 11.67 -8.88 2.05
N VAL A 309 11.70 -10.11 2.60
CA VAL A 309 12.84 -10.60 3.40
C VAL A 309 14.12 -10.59 2.58
N LEU A 310 14.08 -11.13 1.35
CA LEU A 310 15.24 -11.18 0.46
C LEU A 310 15.79 -9.78 0.17
N ILE A 311 14.91 -8.83 -0.13
CA ILE A 311 15.29 -7.44 -0.41
C ILE A 311 15.85 -6.77 0.87
N LEU A 312 15.22 -6.94 2.03
CA LEU A 312 15.71 -6.39 3.28
C LEU A 312 17.09 -6.94 3.66
N VAL A 313 17.32 -8.23 3.44
CA VAL A 313 18.65 -8.87 3.62
C VAL A 313 19.65 -8.29 2.61
N ALA A 314 19.28 -8.16 1.33
CA ALA A 314 20.13 -7.57 0.30
C ALA A 314 20.50 -6.11 0.65
N VAL A 315 19.52 -5.33 1.13
CA VAL A 315 19.74 -3.96 1.63
C VAL A 315 20.71 -3.95 2.81
N GLY A 316 20.52 -4.83 3.79
CA GLY A 316 21.41 -4.96 4.94
C GLY A 316 22.86 -5.30 4.52
N ILE A 317 23.03 -6.26 3.61
CA ILE A 317 24.33 -6.61 3.03
C ILE A 317 24.87 -5.41 2.23
N GLY A 318 24.06 -4.78 1.40
CA GLY A 318 24.44 -3.61 0.62
C GLY A 318 24.96 -2.46 1.50
N LEU A 319 24.25 -2.14 2.56
CA LEU A 319 24.66 -1.10 3.50
C LEU A 319 25.94 -1.47 4.28
N THR A 320 26.17 -2.75 4.60
CA THR A 320 27.32 -3.16 5.42
C THR A 320 28.57 -3.46 4.59
N ARG A 321 28.44 -4.08 3.43
CA ARG A 321 29.55 -4.63 2.65
C ARG A 321 29.98 -3.77 1.45
N THR A 322 29.09 -2.97 0.86
CA THR A 322 29.43 -2.18 -0.34
C THR A 322 30.14 -0.86 -0.03
N ARG A 323 30.85 -0.32 -1.03
CA ARG A 323 31.46 1.03 -0.94
C ARG A 323 30.39 2.11 -0.80
N ALA A 324 29.29 2.02 -1.54
CA ALA A 324 28.16 2.96 -1.46
C ALA A 324 27.50 2.93 -0.07
N GLY A 325 27.25 1.75 0.50
CA GLY A 325 26.70 1.61 1.84
C GLY A 325 27.60 2.18 2.93
N ARG A 326 28.92 2.00 2.80
CA ARG A 326 29.88 2.63 3.73
C ARG A 326 29.87 4.15 3.63
N ALA A 327 29.82 4.71 2.42
CA ALA A 327 29.73 6.15 2.20
C ALA A 327 28.39 6.70 2.76
N MET A 328 27.26 6.02 2.55
CA MET A 328 25.96 6.41 3.13
C MET A 328 26.00 6.48 4.66
N ARG A 329 26.62 5.50 5.30
CA ARG A 329 26.77 5.51 6.76
C ARG A 329 27.72 6.61 7.25
N ALA A 330 28.84 6.82 6.58
CA ALA A 330 29.78 7.89 6.90
C ALA A 330 29.12 9.28 6.84
N VAL A 331 28.35 9.54 5.79
CA VAL A 331 27.59 10.79 5.63
C VAL A 331 26.48 10.92 6.68
N SER A 332 25.82 9.81 7.03
CA SER A 332 24.79 9.80 8.08
C SER A 332 25.38 10.00 9.48
N ASP A 333 26.60 9.53 9.72
CA ASP A 333 27.27 9.70 11.02
C ASP A 333 27.82 11.13 11.21
N ASN A 334 28.49 11.66 10.22
CA ASN A 334 28.99 13.05 10.21
C ASN A 334 29.26 13.52 8.78
N LYS A 335 28.42 14.43 8.31
CA LYS A 335 28.48 14.94 6.93
C LYS A 335 29.78 15.69 6.64
N ASP A 336 30.20 16.56 7.57
CA ASP A 336 31.39 17.43 7.39
C ASP A 336 32.68 16.61 7.40
N LEU A 337 32.75 15.60 8.27
CA LEU A 337 33.89 14.67 8.35
C LEU A 337 33.94 13.78 7.09
N ALA A 338 32.81 13.35 6.57
CA ALA A 338 32.75 12.57 5.33
C ALA A 338 33.26 13.40 4.13
N GLU A 339 32.83 14.66 4.04
CA GLU A 339 33.27 15.59 3.00
C GLU A 339 34.76 15.89 3.08
N SER A 340 35.29 16.15 4.26
CA SER A 340 36.75 16.36 4.49
C SER A 340 37.57 15.12 4.17
N SER A 341 36.96 13.92 4.25
CA SER A 341 37.60 12.65 3.87
C SER A 341 37.49 12.34 2.37
N GLY A 342 37.00 13.28 1.55
CA GLY A 342 36.91 13.17 0.09
C GLY A 342 35.67 12.43 -0.41
N ILE A 343 34.65 12.20 0.43
CA ILE A 343 33.39 11.62 0.01
C ILE A 343 32.51 12.70 -0.62
N ASP A 344 32.05 12.48 -1.85
CA ASP A 344 31.08 13.35 -2.51
C ASP A 344 29.69 13.18 -1.86
N VAL A 345 29.40 14.05 -0.89
CA VAL A 345 28.18 14.02 -0.09
C VAL A 345 26.93 14.19 -0.93
N GLU A 346 26.93 15.08 -1.94
CA GLU A 346 25.76 15.30 -2.80
C GLU A 346 25.44 14.07 -3.67
N LYS A 347 26.47 13.36 -4.13
CA LYS A 347 26.30 12.10 -4.84
C LYS A 347 25.71 11.01 -3.93
N VAL A 348 26.18 10.92 -2.68
CA VAL A 348 25.63 10.00 -1.69
C VAL A 348 24.17 10.31 -1.38
N ILE A 349 23.84 11.58 -1.15
CA ILE A 349 22.45 12.02 -0.91
C ILE A 349 21.57 11.64 -2.12
N THR A 350 22.06 11.88 -3.36
CA THR A 350 21.32 11.51 -4.57
C THR A 350 21.07 10.00 -4.65
N GLN A 351 22.08 9.18 -4.34
CA GLN A 351 21.93 7.73 -4.30
C GLN A 351 20.91 7.30 -3.24
N VAL A 352 20.90 7.92 -2.07
CA VAL A 352 19.94 7.65 -0.99
C VAL A 352 18.51 7.98 -1.42
N TRP A 353 18.30 9.09 -2.13
CA TRP A 353 16.97 9.45 -2.65
C TRP A 353 16.47 8.47 -3.71
N VAL A 354 17.34 8.05 -4.63
CA VAL A 354 17.00 7.03 -5.65
C VAL A 354 16.65 5.71 -4.99
N PHE A 355 17.49 5.26 -4.07
CA PHE A 355 17.32 3.99 -3.39
C PHE A 355 16.12 4.01 -2.44
N GLY A 356 15.96 5.08 -1.66
CA GLY A 356 14.81 5.28 -0.77
C GLY A 356 13.50 5.38 -1.53
N GLY A 357 13.49 6.06 -2.69
CA GLY A 357 12.33 6.12 -3.59
C GLY A 357 11.97 4.77 -4.20
N ALA A 358 12.96 3.99 -4.60
CA ALA A 358 12.76 2.64 -5.12
C ALA A 358 12.17 1.70 -4.04
N LEU A 359 12.71 1.72 -2.81
CA LEU A 359 12.19 0.93 -1.70
C LEU A 359 10.77 1.35 -1.29
N ALA A 360 10.49 2.65 -1.26
CA ALA A 360 9.17 3.18 -0.97
C ALA A 360 8.14 2.74 -2.02
N ALA A 361 8.48 2.83 -3.30
CA ALA A 361 7.61 2.39 -4.39
C ALA A 361 7.35 0.88 -4.35
N LEU A 362 8.38 0.08 -4.07
CA LEU A 362 8.23 -1.36 -3.92
C LEU A 362 7.33 -1.72 -2.73
N ALA A 363 7.50 -1.07 -1.59
CA ALA A 363 6.60 -1.21 -0.45
C ALA A 363 5.16 -0.85 -0.84
N GLY A 364 4.98 0.26 -1.57
CA GLY A 364 3.69 0.69 -2.11
C GLY A 364 3.05 -0.36 -3.00
N THR A 365 3.81 -1.01 -3.86
CA THR A 365 3.32 -2.10 -4.72
C THR A 365 2.74 -3.25 -3.90
N PHE A 366 3.39 -3.64 -2.80
CA PHE A 366 2.90 -4.71 -1.93
C PHE A 366 1.71 -4.27 -1.05
N PHE A 367 1.68 -3.04 -0.57
CA PHE A 367 0.49 -2.48 0.08
C PHE A 367 -0.72 -2.40 -0.88
N GLY A 368 -0.46 -2.20 -2.17
CA GLY A 368 -1.48 -2.17 -3.21
C GLY A 368 -2.20 -3.50 -3.46
N PHE A 369 -1.71 -4.63 -2.90
CA PHE A 369 -2.42 -5.91 -2.96
C PHE A 369 -3.78 -5.86 -2.27
N ASP A 370 -3.89 -5.09 -1.19
CA ASP A 370 -5.16 -4.94 -0.51
C ASP A 370 -6.06 -3.96 -1.27
N GLN A 371 -5.52 -2.80 -1.65
CA GLN A 371 -6.22 -1.77 -2.42
C GLN A 371 -5.24 -0.84 -3.11
N VAL A 372 -5.42 -0.62 -4.40
CA VAL A 372 -4.74 0.43 -5.15
C VAL A 372 -5.50 1.74 -4.97
N LYS A 373 -4.87 2.71 -4.31
CA LYS A 373 -5.48 4.01 -4.02
C LYS A 373 -4.47 5.14 -4.16
N TRP A 374 -4.94 6.29 -4.65
CA TRP A 374 -4.12 7.47 -4.89
C TRP A 374 -3.50 8.07 -3.61
N ASP A 375 -4.15 7.91 -2.46
CA ASP A 375 -3.72 8.43 -1.15
C ASP A 375 -3.16 7.36 -0.19
N LEU A 376 -2.83 6.18 -0.71
CA LEU A 376 -2.39 5.03 0.10
C LEU A 376 -1.20 5.37 1.01
N GLY A 377 -0.17 5.99 0.46
CA GLY A 377 1.04 6.35 1.21
C GLY A 377 0.77 7.27 2.38
N THR A 378 -0.15 8.23 2.23
CA THR A 378 -0.54 9.14 3.30
C THR A 378 -1.20 8.40 4.46
N ARG A 379 -2.02 7.39 4.18
CA ARG A 379 -2.70 6.58 5.20
C ARG A 379 -1.72 5.78 6.05
N ILE A 380 -0.58 5.37 5.47
CA ILE A 380 0.44 4.58 6.16
C ILE A 380 1.62 5.42 6.65
N LEU A 381 1.69 6.71 6.30
CA LEU A 381 2.81 7.59 6.66
C LEU A 381 3.05 7.64 8.17
N LEU A 382 1.99 7.75 8.95
CA LEU A 382 2.09 7.78 10.43
C LEU A 382 2.64 6.47 10.99
N LEU A 383 2.27 5.33 10.38
CA LEU A 383 2.81 4.02 10.76
C LEU A 383 4.32 3.95 10.50
N ILE A 384 4.77 4.51 9.36
CA ILE A 384 6.19 4.56 9.00
C ILE A 384 6.95 5.48 9.96
N PHE A 385 6.39 6.64 10.30
CA PHE A 385 7.00 7.52 11.30
C PHE A 385 7.09 6.84 12.67
N ALA A 386 6.04 6.14 13.10
CA ALA A 386 6.07 5.37 14.34
C ALA A 386 7.17 4.31 14.30
N ALA A 387 7.30 3.58 13.20
CA ALA A 387 8.32 2.56 13.00
C ALA A 387 9.74 3.14 13.04
N VAL A 388 10.00 4.22 12.29
CA VAL A 388 11.33 4.84 12.21
C VAL A 388 11.71 5.50 13.56
N THR A 389 10.75 6.13 14.23
CA THR A 389 10.98 6.76 15.53
C THR A 389 11.23 5.73 16.61
N LEU A 390 10.39 4.69 16.69
CA LEU A 390 10.58 3.58 17.63
C LEU A 390 11.92 2.88 17.38
N GLY A 391 12.27 2.66 16.13
CA GLY A 391 13.53 2.01 15.75
C GLY A 391 14.77 2.86 16.00
N GLY A 392 14.67 4.16 15.83
CA GLY A 392 15.73 5.16 15.92
C GLY A 392 15.96 5.86 14.58
N LEU A 393 15.59 7.14 14.53
CA LEU A 393 15.72 8.00 13.35
C LEU A 393 17.15 8.00 12.81
N GLY A 394 17.30 7.87 11.49
CA GLY A 394 18.61 7.87 10.82
C GLY A 394 19.35 6.54 10.82
N THR A 395 18.79 5.49 11.42
CA THR A 395 19.38 4.14 11.41
C THR A 395 18.55 3.16 10.61
N ALA A 396 19.13 2.57 9.54
CA ALA A 396 18.39 1.63 8.67
C ALA A 396 17.97 0.34 9.42
N PHE A 397 18.87 -0.20 10.26
CA PHE A 397 18.55 -1.39 11.06
C PHE A 397 17.54 -1.09 12.17
N GLY A 398 17.58 0.13 12.74
CA GLY A 398 16.57 0.59 13.67
C GLY A 398 15.20 0.65 13.01
N ALA A 399 15.10 1.27 11.83
CA ALA A 399 13.87 1.34 11.07
C ALA A 399 13.29 -0.05 10.76
N LEU A 400 14.14 -1.03 10.43
CA LEU A 400 13.74 -2.43 10.24
C LEU A 400 13.09 -3.01 11.49
N VAL A 401 13.78 -2.96 12.61
CA VAL A 401 13.30 -3.52 13.89
C VAL A 401 12.02 -2.80 14.34
N GLY A 402 12.02 -1.47 14.27
CA GLY A 402 10.86 -0.67 14.63
C GLY A 402 9.63 -0.99 13.76
N ALA A 403 9.81 -1.20 12.45
CA ALA A 403 8.73 -1.56 11.55
C ALA A 403 8.13 -2.94 11.85
N LEU A 404 8.98 -3.93 12.13
CA LEU A 404 8.51 -5.27 12.51
C LEU A 404 7.72 -5.22 13.83
N LEU A 405 8.23 -4.50 14.82
CA LEU A 405 7.54 -4.34 16.12
C LEU A 405 6.19 -3.62 15.95
N VAL A 406 6.17 -2.50 15.24
CA VAL A 406 4.95 -1.72 14.99
C VAL A 406 3.92 -2.58 14.23
N GLY A 407 4.34 -3.32 13.20
CA GLY A 407 3.46 -4.19 12.43
C GLY A 407 2.81 -5.27 13.29
N VAL A 408 3.59 -5.94 14.15
CA VAL A 408 3.09 -6.97 15.06
C VAL A 408 2.17 -6.38 16.14
N VAL A 409 2.57 -5.28 16.78
CA VAL A 409 1.78 -4.63 17.84
C VAL A 409 0.44 -4.15 17.31
N ILE A 410 0.38 -3.53 16.13
CA ILE A 410 -0.85 -3.05 15.52
C ILE A 410 -1.83 -4.20 15.25
N ASN A 411 -1.36 -5.32 14.71
CA ASN A 411 -2.25 -6.44 14.44
C ASN A 411 -2.67 -7.17 15.72
N LEU A 412 -1.78 -7.35 16.68
CA LEU A 412 -2.15 -7.94 17.97
C LEU A 412 -3.10 -7.05 18.78
N SER A 413 -3.05 -5.72 18.62
CA SER A 413 -3.98 -4.81 19.31
C SER A 413 -5.43 -5.06 18.95
N THR A 414 -5.72 -5.64 17.79
CA THR A 414 -7.08 -5.99 17.38
C THR A 414 -7.72 -7.13 18.19
N LEU A 415 -6.96 -7.76 19.08
CA LEU A 415 -7.51 -8.67 20.10
C LEU A 415 -8.31 -7.93 21.18
N VAL A 416 -8.00 -6.64 21.39
CA VAL A 416 -8.56 -5.80 22.47
C VAL A 416 -9.29 -4.60 21.92
N ILE A 417 -8.84 -4.07 20.79
CA ILE A 417 -9.33 -2.84 20.15
C ILE A 417 -10.01 -3.22 18.83
N ASP A 418 -11.11 -2.58 18.50
CA ASP A 418 -11.80 -2.80 17.23
C ASP A 418 -10.86 -2.52 16.02
N SER A 419 -11.00 -3.35 15.00
CA SER A 419 -10.13 -3.31 13.80
C SER A 419 -10.13 -1.94 13.09
N GLU A 420 -11.19 -1.16 13.21
CA GLU A 420 -11.29 0.20 12.67
C GLU A 420 -10.33 1.16 13.37
N LEU A 421 -10.08 0.95 14.65
CA LEU A 421 -9.21 1.77 15.50
C LEU A 421 -7.76 1.30 15.53
N LYS A 422 -7.40 0.24 14.80
CA LYS A 422 -6.04 -0.34 14.83
C LYS A 422 -4.93 0.67 14.53
N ASN A 423 -5.18 1.67 13.68
CA ASN A 423 -4.20 2.71 13.36
C ASN A 423 -3.95 3.67 14.54
N MET A 424 -4.90 3.80 15.49
CA MET A 424 -4.70 4.57 16.71
C MET A 424 -3.60 3.94 17.58
N THR A 425 -3.49 2.62 17.58
CA THR A 425 -2.42 1.92 18.30
C THR A 425 -1.03 2.36 17.85
N ALA A 426 -0.83 2.62 16.55
CA ALA A 426 0.44 3.12 16.05
C ALA A 426 0.81 4.50 16.63
N LEU A 427 -0.18 5.38 16.77
CA LEU A 427 0.02 6.69 17.39
C LEU A 427 0.33 6.56 18.89
N ILE A 428 -0.35 5.67 19.58
CA ILE A 428 -0.06 5.35 20.97
C ILE A 428 1.38 4.85 21.12
N VAL A 429 1.79 3.89 20.28
CA VAL A 429 3.16 3.37 20.26
C VAL A 429 4.17 4.49 19.98
N LEU A 430 3.87 5.39 19.03
CA LEU A 430 4.72 6.54 18.73
C LEU A 430 4.89 7.45 19.94
N ILE A 431 3.78 7.80 20.61
CA ILE A 431 3.82 8.66 21.81
C ILE A 431 4.63 8.00 22.92
N PHE A 432 4.38 6.72 23.21
CA PHE A 432 5.15 5.99 24.22
C PHE A 432 6.63 5.87 23.86
N ALA A 433 6.95 5.62 22.57
CA ALA A 433 8.34 5.58 22.12
C ALA A 433 9.07 6.91 22.37
N LEU A 434 8.43 8.03 22.03
CA LEU A 434 8.98 9.38 22.25
C LEU A 434 9.13 9.73 23.72
N LEU A 435 8.17 9.33 24.58
CA LEU A 435 8.22 9.60 26.01
C LEU A 435 9.27 8.75 26.73
N LEU A 436 9.36 7.46 26.41
CA LEU A 436 10.24 6.53 27.14
C LEU A 436 11.65 6.48 26.57
N ARG A 437 11.78 6.54 25.23
CA ARG A 437 13.07 6.48 24.50
C ARG A 437 13.05 7.38 23.25
N PRO A 438 13.24 8.68 23.41
CA PRO A 438 13.22 9.62 22.28
C PRO A 438 14.29 9.33 21.22
N GLN A 439 15.33 8.57 21.57
CA GLN A 439 16.38 8.13 20.65
C GLN A 439 16.01 6.87 19.85
N GLY A 440 14.91 6.20 20.20
CA GLY A 440 14.53 4.91 19.65
C GLY A 440 15.34 3.74 20.21
N LEU A 441 15.04 2.52 19.72
CA LEU A 441 15.64 1.27 20.21
C LEU A 441 17.13 1.16 19.84
N LEU A 442 17.50 1.52 18.62
CA LEU A 442 18.86 1.43 18.07
C LEU A 442 19.44 2.79 17.70
N GLY A 443 18.83 3.89 18.14
CA GLY A 443 19.31 5.24 17.91
C GLY A 443 20.58 5.56 18.73
N LYS A 444 21.45 6.41 18.18
CA LYS A 444 22.65 6.89 18.88
C LYS A 444 22.26 8.04 19.81
N LYS A 445 22.82 8.06 21.05
CA LYS A 445 22.72 9.23 21.92
C LYS A 445 23.39 10.40 21.24
N GLN A 446 22.65 11.46 20.93
CA GLN A 446 23.26 12.73 20.58
C GLN A 446 24.00 13.22 21.82
N ARG A 447 25.31 13.32 21.73
CA ARG A 447 26.10 14.06 22.71
C ARG A 447 25.76 15.53 22.51
N ILE A 448 24.94 16.07 23.39
CA ILE A 448 24.82 17.51 23.56
C ILE A 448 26.13 17.95 24.15
N GLY A 449 27.01 18.45 23.31
CA GLY A 449 28.25 19.14 23.74
C GLY A 449 27.94 20.60 23.97
#